data_086207dde108fce4e225133860261688
#
_entry.id   086207dde108fce4e225133860261688
#
_cell.length_a   1.000
_cell.length_b   1.000
_cell.length_c   1.000
_cell.angle_alpha   90.00
_cell.angle_beta   90.00
_cell.angle_gamma   90.00
#
_symmetry.space_group_name_H-M   'P 1'
#
loop_
_entity.id
_entity.type
_entity.pdbx_description
1 polymer ?
#
loop_
_entity_poly.entity_id
_entity_poly.type
_entity_poly.pdbx_seq_one_letter_code
_entity_poly.pdbx_strand_id
1 'polypeptide(L)'
;MIESKKTLKNSSLLLSGSLILFSISSFIQKPSKTPDKQTSAKELSVSEASANSSITKNSIDIAHLPTNENSGLSNGTKAPMSIESESTKSTTEFKFKYTLNKPAKVYVMDRRLMEISGLSCSNNQSELLGINDEKGYIFVIDKLTGKVRSTYDFGKNGDYEGIEQVGNIIYVINSSGNIFAFDKGSEKTEKIKLKLKTKNDVEGLGYIPSENLLTLACKGSDTIGKGTKGNKDRKAIYSYSLTTKKLNEEPLLAITDEELLNEFNSSTYRLSKSGKKKLKNRLKQFSPSGIAYNESEDLFYLVSSQGKTLIVVNRSSEVIHIDFLNSSVYTQPEGICFDSSGNLFISNEGRGLIPKLVRCSPNN
;
A
#
# COMPACT_ATOMS: atom_id res chain seq x y z
N MET A 1 -29.40 58.98 -29.35
CA MET A 1 -29.63 59.91 -28.24
C MET A 1 -29.43 59.18 -26.93
N ILE A 2 -28.46 59.65 -26.26
CA ILE A 2 -27.97 59.65 -24.88
C ILE A 2 -27.12 58.48 -24.48
N GLU A 3 -25.82 58.78 -24.50
CA GLU A 3 -24.72 58.17 -23.70
C GLU A 3 -24.92 58.36 -22.20
N SER A 4 -24.46 57.44 -21.41
CA SER A 4 -23.90 57.81 -20.11
C SER A 4 -22.74 56.87 -19.72
N LYS A 5 -21.56 57.47 -19.71
CA LYS A 5 -20.31 56.98 -19.09
C LYS A 5 -20.49 56.88 -17.58
N LYS A 6 -19.95 55.82 -16.94
CA LYS A 6 -19.59 55.86 -15.52
C LYS A 6 -18.21 55.30 -15.27
N THR A 7 -17.46 56.12 -14.67
CA THR A 7 -16.08 56.25 -14.30
C THR A 7 -15.59 55.17 -13.34
N LEU A 8 -14.37 54.68 -13.60
CA LEU A 8 -13.53 53.94 -12.64
C LEU A 8 -13.13 54.83 -11.47
N LYS A 9 -13.14 54.28 -10.27
CA LYS A 9 -12.36 54.79 -9.13
C LYS A 9 -11.39 53.71 -8.66
N ASN A 10 -10.10 53.97 -8.89
CA ASN A 10 -8.98 53.29 -8.23
C ASN A 10 -8.89 53.79 -6.78
N SER A 11 -8.75 52.88 -5.85
CA SER A 11 -8.29 53.17 -4.49
C SER A 11 -7.09 52.27 -4.20
N SER A 12 -5.92 52.87 -4.29
CA SER A 12 -4.66 52.31 -3.81
C SER A 12 -4.59 52.41 -2.29
N LEU A 13 -4.45 51.28 -1.59
CA LEU A 13 -4.10 51.26 -0.17
C LEU A 13 -2.65 50.77 -0.06
N LEU A 14 -1.77 51.70 0.30
CA LEU A 14 -0.40 51.46 0.74
C LEU A 14 -0.42 50.93 2.17
N LEU A 15 0.07 49.74 2.40
CA LEU A 15 0.43 49.24 3.74
C LEU A 15 1.94 49.04 3.80
N SER A 16 2.57 49.93 4.58
CA SER A 16 3.95 49.88 5.02
C SER A 16 4.12 48.71 6.04
N GLY A 17 4.86 47.69 5.70
CA GLY A 17 5.28 46.63 6.61
C GLY A 17 6.76 46.73 6.91
N SER A 18 7.11 47.00 8.15
CA SER A 18 8.47 47.10 8.68
C SER A 18 9.19 45.76 8.62
N LEU A 19 10.35 45.77 7.96
CA LEU A 19 11.30 44.65 7.90
C LEU A 19 12.11 44.61 9.21
N ILE A 20 11.92 43.61 10.07
CA ILE A 20 12.80 43.39 11.24
C ILE A 20 13.85 42.38 10.80
N LEU A 21 15.07 42.85 10.61
CA LEU A 21 16.28 42.05 10.40
C LEU A 21 16.77 41.52 11.77
N PHE A 22 16.66 40.23 11.99
CA PHE A 22 17.44 39.56 13.04
C PHE A 22 18.76 39.05 12.48
N SER A 23 19.85 39.67 12.89
CA SER A 23 21.21 39.20 12.71
C SER A 23 21.52 38.07 13.68
N ILE A 24 21.77 36.84 13.18
CA ILE A 24 22.30 35.74 13.97
C ILE A 24 23.78 35.66 13.72
N SER A 25 24.55 36.01 14.75
CA SER A 25 26.02 35.81 14.81
C SER A 25 26.33 34.33 14.94
N SER A 26 27.02 33.78 13.96
CA SER A 26 27.56 32.42 14.00
C SER A 26 28.79 32.34 14.90
N PHE A 27 28.70 31.59 15.99
CA PHE A 27 29.86 31.15 16.76
C PHE A 27 30.38 29.84 16.15
N ILE A 28 31.55 29.92 15.52
CA ILE A 28 32.31 28.75 15.07
C ILE A 28 33.18 28.30 16.24
N GLN A 29 32.90 27.14 16.80
CA GLN A 29 33.78 26.47 17.75
C GLN A 29 34.56 25.37 17.04
N LYS A 30 35.90 25.50 17.04
CA LYS A 30 36.85 24.48 16.55
C LYS A 30 36.89 23.27 17.50
N PRO A 31 37.01 22.03 16.99
CA PRO A 31 37.23 20.88 17.87
C PRO A 31 38.69 20.77 18.36
N SER A 32 38.84 20.53 19.64
CA SER A 32 40.12 20.23 20.33
C SER A 32 40.48 18.75 20.11
N LYS A 33 41.74 18.54 19.75
CA LYS A 33 42.42 17.21 19.73
C LYS A 33 42.69 16.74 21.14
N THR A 34 42.38 15.46 21.43
CA THR A 34 42.98 14.70 22.53
C THR A 34 43.38 13.30 22.08
N PRO A 35 44.39 12.68 22.70
CA PRO A 35 45.24 11.71 22.02
C PRO A 35 44.88 10.24 22.29
N ASP A 36 45.45 9.39 21.41
CA ASP A 36 45.41 7.93 21.39
C ASP A 36 45.74 7.29 22.75
N LYS A 37 44.99 6.26 23.13
CA LYS A 37 45.45 5.16 23.97
C LYS A 37 45.15 3.83 23.28
N GLN A 38 46.21 3.21 22.81
CA GLN A 38 46.27 1.78 22.47
C GLN A 38 45.96 0.96 23.74
N THR A 39 45.07 -0.03 23.59
CA THR A 39 45.07 -1.19 24.48
C THR A 39 44.83 -2.46 23.66
N SER A 40 45.75 -3.37 23.89
CA SER A 40 46.05 -4.64 23.25
C SER A 40 44.87 -5.61 23.13
N ALA A 41 44.87 -6.32 21.97
CA ALA A 41 44.11 -7.52 21.71
C ALA A 41 44.46 -8.65 22.69
N LYS A 42 43.45 -9.38 23.12
CA LYS A 42 43.58 -10.71 23.70
C LYS A 42 42.74 -11.67 22.90
N GLU A 43 43.43 -12.50 22.11
CA GLU A 43 42.86 -13.63 21.41
C GLU A 43 42.35 -14.66 22.44
N LEU A 44 41.14 -15.14 22.21
CA LEU A 44 40.60 -16.37 22.80
C LEU A 44 40.17 -17.28 21.67
N SER A 45 40.99 -18.30 21.45
CA SER A 45 40.71 -19.49 20.64
C SER A 45 39.61 -20.32 21.30
N VAL A 46 38.59 -20.69 20.56
CA VAL A 46 37.65 -21.76 20.92
C VAL A 46 37.60 -22.77 19.80
N SER A 47 37.84 -23.99 20.18
CA SER A 47 37.99 -25.22 19.41
C SER A 47 36.78 -25.61 18.62
N GLU A 48 37.04 -26.16 17.40
CA GLU A 48 36.15 -26.94 16.58
C GLU A 48 35.62 -28.20 17.29
N ALA A 49 34.31 -28.39 17.26
CA ALA A 49 33.73 -29.69 17.54
C ALA A 49 32.90 -30.10 16.30
N SER A 50 33.48 -31.06 15.55
CA SER A 50 32.85 -31.79 14.47
C SER A 50 31.74 -32.70 14.99
N ALA A 51 30.55 -32.62 14.45
CA ALA A 51 29.53 -33.66 14.59
C ALA A 51 29.07 -34.13 13.20
N ASN A 52 29.55 -35.27 12.77
CA ASN A 52 29.01 -36.07 11.68
C ASN A 52 27.60 -36.52 12.06
N SER A 53 26.63 -36.33 11.18
CA SER A 53 25.43 -37.15 11.16
C SER A 53 25.09 -37.56 9.71
N SER A 54 25.05 -38.85 9.55
CA SER A 54 24.84 -39.65 8.35
C SER A 54 23.49 -39.39 7.69
N ILE A 55 23.54 -39.23 6.37
CA ILE A 55 22.38 -39.20 5.48
C ILE A 55 22.01 -40.64 5.10
N THR A 56 20.86 -41.09 5.55
CA THR A 56 20.21 -42.30 5.03
C THR A 56 19.36 -41.97 3.81
N LYS A 57 19.77 -42.51 2.67
CA LYS A 57 18.98 -42.52 1.42
C LYS A 57 17.89 -43.58 1.55
N ASN A 58 16.63 -43.22 1.49
CA ASN A 58 15.54 -44.15 1.21
C ASN A 58 15.10 -43.97 -0.25
N SER A 59 15.44 -44.98 -1.02
CA SER A 59 14.90 -45.24 -2.36
C SER A 59 13.50 -45.84 -2.23
N ILE A 60 12.52 -45.28 -2.93
CA ILE A 60 11.19 -45.89 -3.07
C ILE A 60 11.06 -46.46 -4.46
N ASP A 61 10.84 -47.78 -4.48
CA ASP A 61 10.64 -48.62 -5.66
C ASP A 61 9.31 -48.31 -6.35
N ILE A 62 9.40 -48.27 -7.69
CA ILE A 62 8.26 -48.20 -8.60
C ILE A 62 7.71 -49.62 -8.79
N ALA A 63 6.50 -49.86 -8.31
CA ALA A 63 5.81 -51.14 -8.57
C ALA A 63 4.76 -50.97 -9.68
N HIS A 64 4.87 -51.88 -10.63
CA HIS A 64 4.07 -52.24 -11.80
C HIS A 64 2.55 -52.04 -11.71
N LEU A 65 2.00 -51.47 -12.79
CA LEU A 65 0.59 -51.60 -13.21
C LEU A 65 0.40 -52.88 -14.02
N PRO A 66 -0.67 -53.65 -13.83
CA PRO A 66 -1.09 -54.64 -14.79
C PRO A 66 -2.04 -54.08 -15.83
N THR A 67 -1.73 -54.32 -17.10
CA THR A 67 -2.60 -54.18 -18.25
C THR A 67 -3.65 -55.26 -18.25
N ASN A 68 -4.92 -54.93 -18.51
CA ASN A 68 -5.92 -55.89 -18.90
C ASN A 68 -6.72 -55.36 -20.11
N GLU A 69 -6.44 -55.96 -21.26
CA GLU A 69 -7.31 -55.90 -22.45
C GLU A 69 -8.47 -56.86 -22.24
N ASN A 70 -9.68 -56.45 -22.51
CA ASN A 70 -10.61 -57.32 -23.22
C ASN A 70 -11.76 -56.56 -23.88
N SER A 71 -11.97 -56.95 -25.12
CA SER A 71 -12.94 -56.54 -26.10
C SER A 71 -14.38 -56.97 -25.77
N GLY A 72 -15.36 -56.14 -26.19
CA GLY A 72 -16.77 -56.52 -26.19
C GLY A 72 -17.69 -55.43 -26.74
N LEU A 73 -18.03 -55.53 -28.03
CA LEU A 73 -19.06 -54.74 -28.66
C LEU A 73 -20.44 -55.04 -28.07
N SER A 74 -21.26 -54.04 -27.76
CA SER A 74 -22.70 -54.09 -28.00
C SER A 74 -23.28 -52.69 -28.13
N ASN A 75 -24.06 -52.47 -29.19
CA ASN A 75 -24.79 -51.25 -29.52
C ASN A 75 -25.94 -51.00 -28.53
N GLY A 76 -26.10 -49.75 -28.12
CA GLY A 76 -27.26 -49.29 -27.35
C GLY A 76 -27.34 -47.78 -27.33
N THR A 77 -28.03 -47.17 -28.28
CA THR A 77 -28.38 -45.74 -28.31
C THR A 77 -29.23 -45.36 -27.12
N LYS A 78 -28.68 -44.52 -26.21
CA LYS A 78 -29.46 -43.68 -25.30
C LYS A 78 -28.78 -42.30 -25.20
N ALA A 79 -29.61 -41.27 -25.38
CA ALA A 79 -29.22 -39.86 -25.29
C ALA A 79 -28.54 -39.51 -23.98
N PRO A 80 -27.58 -38.54 -23.97
CA PRO A 80 -26.95 -38.10 -22.73
C PRO A 80 -27.92 -37.22 -21.96
N MET A 81 -28.27 -37.65 -20.75
CA MET A 81 -28.82 -36.82 -19.71
C MET A 81 -27.76 -35.82 -19.26
N SER A 82 -27.94 -34.56 -19.56
CA SER A 82 -27.13 -33.49 -19.01
C SER A 82 -27.31 -33.45 -17.50
N ILE A 83 -26.30 -33.90 -16.77
CA ILE A 83 -26.16 -33.62 -15.35
C ILE A 83 -25.65 -32.20 -15.26
N GLU A 84 -26.55 -31.24 -15.09
CA GLU A 84 -26.20 -29.93 -14.57
C GLU A 84 -25.72 -30.13 -13.13
N SER A 85 -24.41 -30.10 -12.95
CA SER A 85 -23.84 -29.94 -11.64
C SER A 85 -24.10 -28.50 -11.19
N GLU A 86 -25.22 -28.27 -10.50
CA GLU A 86 -25.37 -27.05 -9.67
C GLU A 86 -24.23 -27.04 -8.65
N SER A 87 -23.17 -26.34 -8.99
CA SER A 87 -22.20 -25.91 -7.98
C SER A 87 -22.91 -24.90 -7.07
N THR A 88 -23.47 -25.37 -6.00
CA THR A 88 -23.89 -24.51 -4.89
C THR A 88 -22.64 -23.85 -4.33
N LYS A 89 -22.27 -22.67 -4.89
CA LYS A 89 -21.38 -21.74 -4.23
C LYS A 89 -22.07 -21.35 -2.93
N SER A 90 -21.60 -21.91 -1.83
CA SER A 90 -21.83 -21.36 -0.50
C SER A 90 -21.25 -19.95 -0.49
N THR A 91 -22.07 -18.96 -0.79
CA THR A 91 -21.75 -17.55 -0.62
C THR A 91 -21.82 -17.26 0.87
N THR A 92 -20.73 -17.57 1.61
CA THR A 92 -20.58 -17.02 2.94
C THR A 92 -20.56 -15.50 2.79
N GLU A 93 -21.59 -14.85 3.34
CA GLU A 93 -21.72 -13.39 3.32
C GLU A 93 -20.45 -12.76 3.91
N PHE A 94 -19.81 -11.85 3.16
CA PHE A 94 -18.60 -11.17 3.63
C PHE A 94 -18.89 -10.39 4.90
N LYS A 95 -18.13 -10.65 5.96
CA LYS A 95 -18.20 -9.92 7.22
C LYS A 95 -16.93 -9.15 7.46
N PHE A 96 -17.02 -7.81 7.45
CA PHE A 96 -15.88 -6.96 7.75
C PHE A 96 -15.40 -7.15 9.18
N LYS A 97 -14.10 -7.44 9.35
CA LYS A 97 -13.54 -7.92 10.64
C LYS A 97 -13.01 -6.81 11.53
N TYR A 98 -13.04 -5.52 11.12
CA TYR A 98 -12.37 -4.45 11.86
C TYR A 98 -13.34 -3.38 12.32
N THR A 99 -13.08 -2.81 13.51
CA THR A 99 -13.78 -1.63 14.01
C THR A 99 -12.89 -0.41 13.87
N LEU A 100 -12.81 0.16 12.64
CA LEU A 100 -11.86 1.21 12.29
C LEU A 100 -11.99 2.46 13.14
N ASN A 101 -13.20 2.86 13.50
CA ASN A 101 -13.46 4.08 14.28
C ASN A 101 -13.25 3.92 15.80
N LYS A 102 -12.90 2.67 16.24
CA LYS A 102 -12.46 2.35 17.59
C LYS A 102 -11.23 1.42 17.52
N PRO A 103 -10.08 1.94 17.02
CA PRO A 103 -8.91 1.12 16.81
C PRO A 103 -8.37 0.55 18.12
N ALA A 104 -7.71 -0.62 18.05
CA ALA A 104 -7.07 -1.23 19.20
C ALA A 104 -5.95 -0.36 19.79
N LYS A 105 -5.24 0.38 18.93
CA LYS A 105 -4.17 1.29 19.35
C LYS A 105 -3.92 2.40 18.32
N VAL A 106 -3.56 3.58 18.81
CA VAL A 106 -3.02 4.69 18.02
C VAL A 106 -1.65 5.05 18.58
N TYR A 107 -0.65 5.03 17.72
CA TYR A 107 0.73 5.39 18.09
C TYR A 107 1.08 6.75 17.49
N VAL A 108 1.82 7.54 18.25
CA VAL A 108 2.50 8.73 17.75
C VAL A 108 3.79 8.27 17.07
N MET A 109 3.99 8.65 15.81
CA MET A 109 5.17 8.29 15.05
C MET A 109 6.28 9.35 15.20
N ASP A 110 7.47 8.99 14.72
CA ASP A 110 8.62 9.90 14.64
C ASP A 110 8.31 11.07 13.69
N ARG A 111 8.78 12.27 14.02
CA ARG A 111 8.58 13.47 13.18
C ARG A 111 9.18 13.36 11.77
N ARG A 112 10.17 12.51 11.58
CA ARG A 112 10.73 12.21 10.24
C ARG A 112 9.70 11.58 9.29
N LEU A 113 8.61 11.03 9.85
CA LEU A 113 7.47 10.46 9.14
C LEU A 113 6.28 11.42 9.08
N MET A 114 6.53 12.76 9.18
CA MET A 114 5.46 13.77 9.12
C MET A 114 4.61 13.61 7.85
N GLU A 115 5.25 13.34 6.74
CA GLU A 115 4.66 13.15 5.41
C GLU A 115 4.82 11.68 4.96
N ILE A 116 4.43 10.76 5.87
CA ILE A 116 4.43 9.33 5.56
C ILE A 116 3.43 9.03 4.46
N SER A 117 3.91 8.50 3.34
CA SER A 117 3.12 8.17 2.16
C SER A 117 2.85 6.67 2.03
N GLY A 118 3.84 5.82 2.35
CA GLY A 118 3.70 4.36 2.21
C GLY A 118 3.96 3.61 3.51
N LEU A 119 3.30 2.45 3.67
CA LEU A 119 3.45 1.54 4.80
C LEU A 119 3.38 0.09 4.32
N SER A 120 4.31 -0.75 4.77
CA SER A 120 4.28 -2.20 4.56
C SER A 120 4.67 -2.95 5.82
N CYS A 121 4.28 -4.21 5.93
CA CYS A 121 4.78 -5.08 6.96
C CYS A 121 6.15 -5.64 6.59
N SER A 122 7.09 -5.61 7.55
CA SER A 122 8.40 -6.22 7.35
C SER A 122 8.33 -7.74 7.50
N ASN A 123 9.26 -8.46 6.84
CA ASN A 123 9.48 -9.89 7.11
C ASN A 123 9.86 -10.14 8.58
N ASN A 124 10.41 -9.14 9.26
CA ASN A 124 10.55 -9.18 10.72
C ASN A 124 9.21 -8.83 11.36
N GLN A 125 8.57 -9.81 12.00
CA GLN A 125 7.25 -9.74 12.62
C GLN A 125 7.09 -8.58 13.65
N SER A 126 8.18 -8.03 14.17
CA SER A 126 8.16 -6.91 15.12
C SER A 126 8.25 -5.54 14.48
N GLU A 127 8.33 -5.47 13.14
CA GLU A 127 8.62 -4.25 12.39
C GLU A 127 7.61 -3.98 11.28
N LEU A 128 7.48 -2.69 10.98
CA LEU A 128 6.86 -2.17 9.78
C LEU A 128 7.91 -1.39 9.00
N LEU A 129 7.67 -1.22 7.72
CA LEU A 129 8.45 -0.35 6.84
C LEU A 129 7.60 0.83 6.43
N GLY A 130 8.19 2.02 6.45
CA GLY A 130 7.53 3.24 5.98
C GLY A 130 8.46 4.08 5.12
N ILE A 131 7.87 4.88 4.27
CA ILE A 131 8.56 5.93 3.50
C ILE A 131 7.84 7.26 3.71
N ASN A 132 8.53 8.36 3.46
CA ASN A 132 7.90 9.65 3.23
C ASN A 132 8.00 10.04 1.75
N ASP A 133 7.19 11.00 1.33
CA ASP A 133 7.08 11.42 -0.06
C ASP A 133 8.35 12.10 -0.61
N GLU A 134 9.15 12.77 0.23
CA GLU A 134 10.28 13.59 -0.21
C GLU A 134 11.64 12.88 -0.19
N LYS A 135 11.89 12.02 0.78
CA LYS A 135 13.24 11.52 1.10
C LYS A 135 13.45 10.09 0.62
N GLY A 136 14.64 9.82 0.08
CA GLY A 136 15.06 8.48 -0.31
C GLY A 136 15.41 7.56 0.86
N TYR A 137 14.60 7.58 1.93
CA TYR A 137 14.80 6.76 3.14
C TYR A 137 13.66 5.76 3.34
N ILE A 138 14.04 4.52 3.64
CA ILE A 138 13.14 3.50 4.18
C ILE A 138 13.27 3.54 5.70
N PHE A 139 12.18 3.73 6.41
CA PHE A 139 12.14 3.75 7.86
C PHE A 139 11.70 2.38 8.38
N VAL A 140 12.53 1.77 9.25
CA VAL A 140 12.16 0.57 10.00
C VAL A 140 11.47 1.02 11.29
N ILE A 141 10.21 0.67 11.44
CA ILE A 141 9.32 1.15 12.49
C ILE A 141 9.01 0.01 13.45
N ASP A 142 9.19 0.23 14.74
CA ASP A 142 8.74 -0.69 15.77
C ASP A 142 7.19 -0.79 15.77
N LYS A 143 6.68 -1.97 15.53
CA LYS A 143 5.23 -2.23 15.37
C LYS A 143 4.41 -1.95 16.65
N LEU A 144 5.04 -2.08 17.83
CA LEU A 144 4.38 -1.94 19.12
C LEU A 144 4.45 -0.52 19.70
N THR A 145 5.38 0.30 19.20
CA THR A 145 5.59 1.66 19.71
C THR A 145 5.41 2.76 18.67
N GLY A 146 5.44 2.42 17.38
CA GLY A 146 5.42 3.38 16.27
C GLY A 146 6.71 4.18 16.10
N LYS A 147 7.79 3.82 16.84
CA LYS A 147 9.08 4.53 16.78
C LYS A 147 9.97 3.96 15.69
N VAL A 148 10.75 4.84 15.05
CA VAL A 148 11.77 4.44 14.10
C VAL A 148 12.94 3.80 14.84
N ARG A 149 13.29 2.57 14.45
CA ARG A 149 14.45 1.81 14.95
C ARG A 149 15.72 2.11 14.15
N SER A 150 15.58 2.12 12.81
CA SER A 150 16.66 2.38 11.87
C SER A 150 16.13 2.91 10.56
N THR A 151 17.03 3.31 9.66
CA THR A 151 16.71 3.75 8.30
C THR A 151 17.70 3.14 7.32
N TYR A 152 17.22 2.88 6.09
CA TYR A 152 18.07 2.61 4.95
C TYR A 152 17.99 3.81 3.99
N ASP A 153 19.13 4.19 3.42
CA ASP A 153 19.20 5.15 2.31
C ASP A 153 19.09 4.35 1.01
N PHE A 154 17.97 4.51 0.28
CA PHE A 154 17.76 3.80 -0.98
C PHE A 154 17.92 4.70 -2.20
N GLY A 155 18.09 6.01 -1.99
CA GLY A 155 18.27 6.90 -3.11
C GLY A 155 18.10 8.39 -2.83
N LYS A 156 18.00 9.16 -3.89
CA LYS A 156 17.84 10.61 -3.85
C LYS A 156 16.43 10.99 -3.39
N ASN A 157 16.23 12.29 -3.10
CA ASN A 157 14.90 12.84 -2.91
C ASN A 157 14.03 12.59 -4.16
N GLY A 158 12.75 12.31 -3.94
CA GLY A 158 11.78 11.96 -4.96
C GLY A 158 10.37 12.28 -4.51
N ASP A 159 9.40 11.70 -5.17
CA ASP A 159 7.97 11.79 -4.92
C ASP A 159 7.48 10.34 -4.71
N TYR A 160 7.81 9.78 -3.54
CA TYR A 160 7.65 8.37 -3.20
C TYR A 160 6.33 8.11 -2.51
N GLU A 161 5.55 7.10 -2.98
CA GLU A 161 4.16 6.96 -2.61
C GLU A 161 3.79 5.58 -2.02
N GLY A 162 4.54 4.55 -2.33
CA GLY A 162 4.22 3.20 -1.86
C GLY A 162 5.47 2.37 -1.61
N ILE A 163 5.37 1.44 -0.65
CA ILE A 163 6.45 0.55 -0.24
C ILE A 163 5.92 -0.85 -0.02
N GLU A 164 6.71 -1.87 -0.43
CA GLU A 164 6.39 -3.27 -0.17
C GLU A 164 7.65 -4.11 -0.04
N GLN A 165 7.68 -5.08 0.87
CA GLN A 165 8.81 -5.99 1.03
C GLN A 165 8.49 -7.38 0.50
N VAL A 166 9.34 -7.88 -0.41
CA VAL A 166 9.28 -9.26 -0.91
C VAL A 166 10.65 -9.91 -0.75
N GLY A 167 10.76 -10.86 0.16
CA GLY A 167 12.05 -11.44 0.53
C GLY A 167 13.03 -10.39 1.06
N ASN A 168 14.24 -10.35 0.51
CA ASN A 168 15.25 -9.36 0.89
C ASN A 168 15.12 -8.03 0.14
N ILE A 169 14.24 -7.95 -0.85
CA ILE A 169 14.07 -6.75 -1.65
C ILE A 169 12.93 -5.90 -1.08
N ILE A 170 13.20 -4.61 -0.90
CA ILE A 170 12.17 -3.62 -0.60
C ILE A 170 11.90 -2.83 -1.88
N TYR A 171 10.66 -2.87 -2.32
CA TYR A 171 10.18 -2.14 -3.50
C TYR A 171 9.55 -0.84 -3.04
N VAL A 172 9.98 0.26 -3.63
CA VAL A 172 9.39 1.58 -3.45
C VAL A 172 8.90 2.08 -4.80
N ILE A 173 7.71 2.67 -4.85
CA ILE A 173 7.19 3.28 -6.07
C ILE A 173 7.07 4.79 -5.91
N ASN A 174 7.31 5.53 -6.99
CA ASN A 174 7.03 6.96 -7.00
C ASN A 174 5.78 7.28 -7.83
N SER A 175 5.23 8.48 -7.66
CA SER A 175 4.00 8.95 -8.34
C SER A 175 4.04 8.79 -9.86
N SER A 176 5.21 8.88 -10.47
CA SER A 176 5.39 8.67 -11.91
C SER A 176 5.45 7.19 -12.33
N GLY A 177 5.27 6.26 -11.39
CA GLY A 177 5.20 4.82 -11.62
C GLY A 177 6.55 4.14 -11.84
N ASN A 178 7.69 4.73 -11.43
CA ASN A 178 8.95 4.00 -11.41
C ASN A 178 9.09 3.21 -10.11
N ILE A 179 9.56 1.98 -10.19
CA ILE A 179 9.88 1.14 -9.03
C ILE A 179 11.37 1.27 -8.72
N PHE A 180 11.69 1.35 -7.43
CA PHE A 180 13.04 1.30 -6.88
C PHE A 180 13.13 0.01 -6.05
N ALA A 181 13.92 -0.96 -6.53
CA ALA A 181 14.13 -2.24 -5.85
C ALA A 181 15.42 -2.14 -5.01
N PHE A 182 15.26 -1.98 -3.72
CA PHE A 182 16.37 -1.89 -2.76
C PHE A 182 16.66 -3.27 -2.18
N ASP A 183 17.85 -3.79 -2.40
CA ASP A 183 18.34 -5.04 -1.82
C ASP A 183 18.99 -4.77 -0.46
N LYS A 184 18.36 -5.25 0.62
CA LYS A 184 18.86 -5.10 2.00
C LYS A 184 20.22 -5.75 2.24
N GLY A 185 20.58 -6.78 1.47
CA GLY A 185 21.83 -7.51 1.64
C GLY A 185 23.03 -6.78 1.05
N SER A 186 22.86 -6.18 -0.12
CA SER A 186 23.91 -5.44 -0.82
C SER A 186 23.82 -3.93 -0.66
N GLU A 187 22.73 -3.42 -0.08
CA GLU A 187 22.40 -1.99 0.06
C GLU A 187 22.41 -1.24 -1.28
N LYS A 188 22.01 -1.94 -2.36
CA LYS A 188 21.94 -1.36 -3.70
C LYS A 188 20.50 -1.21 -4.15
N THR A 189 20.25 -0.14 -4.91
CA THR A 189 18.95 0.15 -5.50
C THR A 189 19.02 0.02 -7.02
N GLU A 190 18.13 -0.78 -7.58
CA GLU A 190 17.83 -0.84 -9.01
C GLU A 190 16.59 -0.02 -9.31
N LYS A 191 16.66 0.87 -10.32
CA LYS A 191 15.49 1.62 -10.80
C LYS A 191 14.86 0.91 -11.99
N ILE A 192 13.61 0.49 -11.84
CA ILE A 192 12.79 -0.15 -12.86
C ILE A 192 11.82 0.89 -13.43
N LYS A 193 11.97 1.22 -14.72
CA LYS A 193 11.09 2.17 -15.41
C LYS A 193 9.89 1.44 -16.00
N LEU A 194 8.70 1.84 -15.60
CA LEU A 194 7.45 1.30 -16.14
C LEU A 194 6.87 2.21 -17.24
N LYS A 195 5.81 1.73 -17.91
CA LYS A 195 5.04 2.53 -18.90
C LYS A 195 4.09 3.52 -18.24
N LEU A 196 3.86 3.43 -16.94
CA LEU A 196 3.13 4.43 -16.14
C LEU A 196 3.85 5.78 -16.20
N LYS A 197 3.12 6.87 -15.99
CA LYS A 197 3.60 8.25 -16.07
C LYS A 197 2.97 9.08 -14.96
N THR A 198 3.48 10.29 -14.74
CA THR A 198 2.94 11.26 -13.78
C THR A 198 1.41 11.45 -13.90
N LYS A 199 0.82 11.32 -15.11
CA LYS A 199 -0.64 11.37 -15.27
C LYS A 199 -1.40 10.25 -14.56
N ASN A 200 -0.74 9.11 -14.33
CA ASN A 200 -1.34 7.97 -13.64
C ASN A 200 -1.35 8.19 -12.13
N ASP A 201 -0.40 8.97 -11.60
CA ASP A 201 -0.35 9.38 -10.20
C ASP A 201 -0.46 8.15 -9.28
N VAL A 202 0.62 7.35 -9.26
CA VAL A 202 0.62 6.07 -8.54
C VAL A 202 0.90 6.34 -7.07
N GLU A 203 -0.04 5.97 -6.19
CA GLU A 203 0.01 6.31 -4.77
C GLU A 203 0.13 5.08 -3.85
N GLY A 204 -0.27 3.90 -4.31
CA GLY A 204 -0.24 2.69 -3.49
C GLY A 204 0.56 1.56 -4.13
N LEU A 205 1.28 0.82 -3.29
CA LEU A 205 1.99 -0.40 -3.66
C LEU A 205 1.57 -1.51 -2.70
N GLY A 206 1.15 -2.65 -3.23
CA GLY A 206 0.84 -3.85 -2.49
C GLY A 206 1.44 -5.08 -3.17
N TYR A 207 1.26 -6.27 -2.57
CA TYR A 207 1.82 -7.52 -3.09
C TYR A 207 0.84 -8.67 -2.97
N ILE A 208 0.76 -9.50 -4.02
CA ILE A 208 0.01 -10.75 -4.06
C ILE A 208 1.02 -11.91 -4.04
N PRO A 209 1.22 -12.59 -2.90
CA PRO A 209 2.26 -13.60 -2.76
C PRO A 209 2.07 -14.80 -3.68
N SER A 210 0.85 -15.31 -3.79
CA SER A 210 0.50 -16.49 -4.59
C SER A 210 0.80 -16.33 -6.10
N GLU A 211 0.79 -15.08 -6.60
CA GLU A 211 1.02 -14.76 -8.02
C GLU A 211 2.36 -14.07 -8.25
N ASN A 212 3.07 -13.71 -7.19
CA ASN A 212 4.31 -12.93 -7.24
C ASN A 212 4.16 -11.60 -8.01
N LEU A 213 3.05 -10.88 -7.72
CA LEU A 213 2.67 -9.62 -8.35
C LEU A 213 2.73 -8.45 -7.38
N LEU A 214 3.39 -7.37 -7.76
CA LEU A 214 3.17 -6.07 -7.14
C LEU A 214 1.91 -5.43 -7.73
N THR A 215 1.07 -4.83 -6.88
CA THR A 215 -0.12 -4.07 -7.28
C THR A 215 0.13 -2.59 -7.14
N LEU A 216 -0.23 -1.81 -8.16
CA LEU A 216 0.06 -0.39 -8.30
C LEU A 216 -1.25 0.39 -8.41
N ALA A 217 -1.67 1.06 -7.34
CA ALA A 217 -2.93 1.80 -7.30
C ALA A 217 -2.74 3.22 -7.86
N CYS A 218 -3.48 3.54 -8.93
CA CYS A 218 -3.43 4.83 -9.58
C CYS A 218 -4.54 5.76 -9.07
N LYS A 219 -4.13 6.92 -8.54
CA LYS A 219 -5.02 8.02 -8.14
C LYS A 219 -5.48 8.84 -9.35
N GLY A 220 -4.62 8.99 -10.34
CA GLY A 220 -4.82 9.80 -11.55
C GLY A 220 -5.52 9.06 -12.69
N SER A 221 -4.92 9.16 -13.89
CA SER A 221 -5.47 8.54 -15.10
C SER A 221 -5.45 7.01 -15.02
N ASP A 222 -6.56 6.41 -15.42
CA ASP A 222 -6.76 4.96 -15.51
C ASP A 222 -6.22 4.32 -16.81
N THR A 223 -5.42 5.05 -17.59
CA THR A 223 -4.90 4.55 -18.88
C THR A 223 -3.41 4.69 -19.02
N ILE A 224 -2.78 3.68 -19.63
CA ILE A 224 -1.37 3.69 -20.04
C ILE A 224 -1.27 4.15 -21.49
N GLY A 225 -0.17 4.84 -21.83
CA GLY A 225 0.13 5.25 -23.21
C GLY A 225 -0.16 6.71 -23.51
N LYS A 226 0.17 7.11 -24.76
CA LYS A 226 -0.04 8.46 -25.27
C LYS A 226 -1.38 8.56 -25.96
N GLY A 227 -2.10 9.68 -25.77
CA GLY A 227 -3.32 10.00 -26.52
C GLY A 227 -4.61 9.37 -26.00
N THR A 228 -4.56 8.43 -25.09
CA THR A 228 -5.74 7.88 -24.44
C THR A 228 -6.26 8.85 -23.37
N LYS A 229 -7.51 9.28 -23.52
CA LYS A 229 -8.20 10.07 -22.50
C LYS A 229 -8.69 9.11 -21.42
N GLY A 230 -8.13 9.22 -20.21
CA GLY A 230 -8.57 8.42 -19.07
C GLY A 230 -9.99 8.79 -18.63
N ASN A 231 -10.65 7.83 -17.99
CA ASN A 231 -11.92 8.05 -17.30
C ASN A 231 -11.60 8.53 -15.86
N LYS A 232 -12.06 9.74 -15.52
CA LYS A 232 -11.82 10.33 -14.17
C LYS A 232 -12.64 9.63 -13.08
N ASP A 233 -13.76 9.01 -13.47
CA ASP A 233 -14.67 8.33 -12.55
C ASP A 233 -14.31 6.85 -12.35
N ARG A 234 -13.11 6.46 -12.83
CA ARG A 234 -12.55 5.11 -12.69
C ARG A 234 -11.14 5.14 -12.13
N LYS A 235 -10.89 4.32 -11.11
CA LYS A 235 -9.56 4.12 -10.52
C LYS A 235 -9.02 2.76 -10.97
N ALA A 236 -7.79 2.75 -11.47
CA ALA A 236 -7.15 1.54 -11.97
C ALA A 236 -6.06 1.07 -11.01
N ILE A 237 -6.02 -0.23 -10.77
CA ILE A 237 -4.93 -0.91 -10.11
C ILE A 237 -4.24 -1.79 -11.15
N TYR A 238 -2.99 -1.51 -11.44
CA TYR A 238 -2.16 -2.30 -12.34
C TYR A 238 -1.37 -3.37 -11.58
N SER A 239 -0.79 -4.34 -12.30
CA SER A 239 0.10 -5.33 -11.72
C SER A 239 1.43 -5.38 -12.45
N TYR A 240 2.51 -5.57 -11.65
CA TYR A 240 3.85 -5.82 -12.15
C TYR A 240 4.32 -7.19 -11.67
N SER A 241 4.61 -8.08 -12.61
CA SER A 241 5.10 -9.42 -12.30
C SER A 241 6.59 -9.40 -11.94
N LEU A 242 6.91 -9.83 -10.73
CA LEU A 242 8.29 -10.00 -10.28
C LEU A 242 8.98 -11.19 -10.98
N THR A 243 8.19 -12.18 -11.43
CA THR A 243 8.69 -13.34 -12.15
C THR A 243 9.10 -12.99 -13.59
N THR A 244 8.21 -12.31 -14.34
CA THR A 244 8.48 -11.97 -15.75
C THR A 244 9.13 -10.61 -15.92
N LYS A 245 9.19 -9.79 -14.86
CA LYS A 245 9.67 -8.40 -14.84
C LYS A 245 8.91 -7.51 -15.84
N LYS A 246 7.59 -7.71 -15.94
CA LYS A 246 6.73 -6.96 -16.86
C LYS A 246 5.53 -6.35 -16.15
N LEU A 247 5.19 -5.13 -16.56
CA LEU A 247 3.93 -4.50 -16.24
C LEU A 247 2.82 -5.10 -17.10
N ASN A 248 1.72 -5.54 -16.49
CA ASN A 248 0.50 -5.81 -17.22
C ASN A 248 -0.15 -4.48 -17.58
N GLU A 249 -0.41 -4.24 -18.88
CA GLU A 249 -0.96 -2.97 -19.36
C GLU A 249 -2.49 -2.88 -19.21
N GLU A 250 -3.14 -4.04 -19.00
CA GLU A 250 -4.54 -4.07 -18.59
C GLU A 250 -4.63 -3.97 -17.06
N PRO A 251 -5.57 -3.18 -16.53
CA PRO A 251 -5.77 -3.09 -15.08
C PRO A 251 -6.13 -4.45 -14.48
N LEU A 252 -5.50 -4.79 -13.36
CA LEU A 252 -5.89 -5.92 -12.53
C LEU A 252 -7.28 -5.70 -11.91
N LEU A 253 -7.53 -4.45 -11.44
CA LEU A 253 -8.81 -4.01 -10.92
C LEU A 253 -9.15 -2.65 -11.51
N ALA A 254 -10.45 -2.41 -11.70
CA ALA A 254 -10.99 -1.13 -12.14
C ALA A 254 -12.24 -0.79 -11.29
N ILE A 255 -12.14 0.26 -10.49
CA ILE A 255 -13.18 0.67 -9.54
C ILE A 255 -13.82 1.95 -10.06
N THR A 256 -15.14 1.96 -10.24
CA THR A 256 -15.89 3.12 -10.71
C THR A 256 -16.64 3.83 -9.60
N ASP A 257 -16.93 5.11 -9.79
CA ASP A 257 -17.79 5.87 -8.88
C ASP A 257 -19.19 5.26 -8.80
N GLU A 258 -19.67 4.62 -9.88
CA GLU A 258 -20.97 3.94 -9.94
C GLU A 258 -20.98 2.72 -9.00
N GLU A 259 -19.96 1.87 -9.04
CA GLU A 259 -19.82 0.71 -8.15
C GLU A 259 -19.76 1.14 -6.68
N LEU A 260 -18.99 2.17 -6.37
CA LEU A 260 -18.96 2.75 -5.02
C LEU A 260 -20.33 3.23 -4.55
N LEU A 261 -21.08 3.90 -5.43
CA LEU A 261 -22.41 4.39 -5.09
C LEU A 261 -23.45 3.27 -4.99
N ASN A 262 -23.34 2.23 -5.80
CA ASN A 262 -24.22 1.06 -5.76
C ASN A 262 -24.03 0.32 -4.43
N GLU A 263 -22.79 0.01 -4.03
CA GLU A 263 -22.52 -0.60 -2.73
C GLU A 263 -22.98 0.28 -1.57
N PHE A 264 -22.73 1.59 -1.62
CA PHE A 264 -23.23 2.50 -0.58
C PHE A 264 -24.76 2.53 -0.49
N ASN A 265 -25.48 2.41 -1.60
CA ASN A 265 -26.94 2.42 -1.62
C ASN A 265 -27.55 1.09 -1.14
N SER A 266 -26.87 -0.04 -1.37
CA SER A 266 -27.27 -1.38 -0.91
C SER A 266 -27.05 -1.53 0.59
N SER A 267 -26.04 -0.85 1.14
CA SER A 267 -25.69 -0.90 2.56
C SER A 267 -26.78 -0.26 3.46
N THR A 268 -27.04 -0.89 4.59
CA THR A 268 -28.11 -0.51 5.54
C THR A 268 -27.74 0.67 6.45
N TYR A 269 -27.23 1.77 5.89
CA TYR A 269 -26.92 2.96 6.68
C TYR A 269 -28.20 3.66 7.16
N ARG A 270 -28.48 3.63 8.46
CA ARG A 270 -29.56 4.40 9.10
C ARG A 270 -29.15 5.87 9.28
N LEU A 271 -29.28 6.65 8.23
CA LEU A 271 -28.84 8.05 8.18
C LEU A 271 -29.96 8.97 7.71
N SER A 272 -29.93 10.24 8.17
CA SER A 272 -30.75 11.32 7.61
C SER A 272 -30.39 11.60 6.15
N LYS A 273 -31.27 12.27 5.38
CA LYS A 273 -30.98 12.69 3.99
C LYS A 273 -29.67 13.50 3.89
N SER A 274 -29.44 14.43 4.83
CA SER A 274 -28.21 15.23 4.88
C SER A 274 -26.97 14.37 5.16
N GLY A 275 -27.07 13.40 6.06
CA GLY A 275 -26.01 12.44 6.36
C GLY A 275 -25.66 11.59 5.14
N LYS A 276 -26.64 11.02 4.45
CA LYS A 276 -26.42 10.27 3.20
C LYS A 276 -25.75 11.13 2.11
N LYS A 277 -26.20 12.38 1.92
CA LYS A 277 -25.60 13.32 0.96
C LYS A 277 -24.13 13.59 1.30
N LYS A 278 -23.81 13.80 2.60
CA LYS A 278 -22.44 14.03 3.07
C LYS A 278 -21.53 12.84 2.75
N LEU A 279 -21.98 11.62 3.02
CA LEU A 279 -21.19 10.41 2.74
C LEU A 279 -21.03 10.15 1.25
N LYS A 280 -22.06 10.35 0.42
CA LYS A 280 -21.95 10.28 -1.04
C LYS A 280 -20.92 11.26 -1.60
N ASN A 281 -20.86 12.48 -1.05
CA ASN A 281 -19.85 13.45 -1.47
C ASN A 281 -18.42 13.01 -1.07
N ARG A 282 -18.26 12.27 0.04
CA ARG A 282 -16.97 11.68 0.41
C ARG A 282 -16.57 10.57 -0.56
N LEU A 283 -17.49 9.70 -0.96
CA LEU A 283 -17.23 8.64 -1.94
C LEU A 283 -16.80 9.20 -3.30
N LYS A 284 -17.44 10.26 -3.79
CA LYS A 284 -17.04 10.94 -5.02
C LYS A 284 -15.63 11.53 -4.98
N GLN A 285 -15.04 11.65 -3.80
CA GLN A 285 -13.65 12.06 -3.60
C GLN A 285 -12.73 10.85 -3.42
N PHE A 286 -13.25 9.62 -3.56
CA PHE A 286 -12.42 8.44 -3.42
C PHE A 286 -11.28 8.46 -4.44
N SER A 287 -10.07 8.36 -3.91
CA SER A 287 -8.85 8.34 -4.67
C SER A 287 -7.84 7.53 -3.86
N PRO A 288 -7.40 6.36 -4.32
CA PRO A 288 -6.55 5.50 -3.50
C PRO A 288 -5.26 6.22 -3.14
N SER A 289 -4.90 6.18 -1.87
CA SER A 289 -3.62 6.62 -1.31
C SER A 289 -2.80 5.44 -0.78
N GLY A 290 -3.40 4.26 -0.65
CA GLY A 290 -2.72 3.03 -0.27
C GLY A 290 -3.55 1.81 -0.62
N ILE A 291 -2.87 0.69 -0.81
CA ILE A 291 -3.47 -0.61 -1.12
C ILE A 291 -2.76 -1.72 -0.36
N ALA A 292 -3.52 -2.67 0.18
CA ALA A 292 -3.02 -3.92 0.74
C ALA A 292 -3.88 -5.09 0.27
N TYR A 293 -3.23 -6.22 0.01
CA TYR A 293 -3.90 -7.47 -0.28
C TYR A 293 -3.96 -8.34 0.98
N ASN A 294 -5.15 -8.82 1.31
CA ASN A 294 -5.36 -9.78 2.38
C ASN A 294 -5.43 -11.19 1.78
N GLU A 295 -4.34 -11.95 1.90
CA GLU A 295 -4.24 -13.28 1.31
C GLU A 295 -5.26 -14.27 1.89
N SER A 296 -5.56 -14.18 3.17
CA SER A 296 -6.50 -15.10 3.82
C SER A 296 -7.97 -14.91 3.38
N GLU A 297 -8.30 -13.75 2.84
CA GLU A 297 -9.64 -13.39 2.35
C GLU A 297 -9.71 -13.32 0.83
N ASP A 298 -8.56 -13.30 0.14
CA ASP A 298 -8.42 -13.03 -1.30
C ASP A 298 -9.04 -11.68 -1.69
N LEU A 299 -8.80 -10.64 -0.88
CA LEU A 299 -9.42 -9.33 -1.00
C LEU A 299 -8.38 -8.19 -0.98
N PHE A 300 -8.72 -7.11 -1.67
CA PHE A 300 -7.94 -5.87 -1.67
C PHE A 300 -8.59 -4.84 -0.76
N TYR A 301 -7.79 -4.21 0.06
CA TYR A 301 -8.16 -3.12 0.95
C TYR A 301 -7.49 -1.85 0.47
N LEU A 302 -8.28 -0.84 0.13
CA LEU A 302 -7.78 0.45 -0.33
C LEU A 302 -8.22 1.55 0.61
N VAL A 303 -7.27 2.42 0.99
CA VAL A 303 -7.57 3.64 1.73
C VAL A 303 -7.52 4.84 0.81
N SER A 304 -8.26 5.87 1.16
CA SER A 304 -8.26 7.17 0.49
C SER A 304 -8.14 8.29 1.51
N SER A 305 -7.12 9.12 1.36
CA SER A 305 -6.94 10.33 2.17
C SER A 305 -8.00 11.38 1.83
N GLN A 306 -8.31 11.51 0.54
CA GLN A 306 -9.45 12.28 0.08
C GLN A 306 -10.74 11.51 0.39
N GLY A 307 -11.75 12.17 0.93
CA GLY A 307 -12.97 11.49 1.34
C GLY A 307 -12.84 10.66 2.63
N LYS A 308 -11.63 10.28 3.07
CA LYS A 308 -11.35 9.46 4.27
C LYS A 308 -12.20 8.21 4.33
N THR A 309 -11.98 7.34 3.34
CA THR A 309 -12.69 6.09 3.17
C THR A 309 -11.72 4.91 3.12
N LEU A 310 -12.18 3.76 3.57
CA LEU A 310 -11.60 2.46 3.26
C LEU A 310 -12.64 1.69 2.46
N ILE A 311 -12.21 1.04 1.39
CA ILE A 311 -13.05 0.12 0.62
C ILE A 311 -12.38 -1.25 0.58
N VAL A 312 -13.21 -2.29 0.46
CA VAL A 312 -12.76 -3.66 0.20
C VAL A 312 -13.30 -4.10 -1.14
N VAL A 313 -12.42 -4.66 -1.95
CA VAL A 313 -12.70 -5.03 -3.35
C VAL A 313 -12.26 -6.47 -3.59
N ASN A 314 -13.08 -7.24 -4.30
CA ASN A 314 -12.73 -8.60 -4.68
C ASN A 314 -11.95 -8.64 -6.03
N ARG A 315 -11.57 -9.84 -6.46
CA ARG A 315 -10.85 -10.07 -7.72
C ARG A 315 -11.62 -9.66 -8.97
N SER A 316 -12.95 -9.59 -8.90
CA SER A 316 -13.82 -9.17 -10.01
C SER A 316 -14.03 -7.66 -10.06
N SER A 317 -13.29 -6.87 -9.26
CA SER A 317 -13.44 -5.42 -9.08
C SER A 317 -14.72 -4.99 -8.36
N GLU A 318 -15.50 -5.92 -7.80
CA GLU A 318 -16.70 -5.58 -7.05
C GLU A 318 -16.32 -4.99 -5.69
N VAL A 319 -16.90 -3.85 -5.36
CA VAL A 319 -16.79 -3.22 -4.04
C VAL A 319 -17.75 -3.93 -3.09
N ILE A 320 -17.21 -4.66 -2.12
CA ILE A 320 -18.00 -5.50 -1.18
C ILE A 320 -18.13 -4.88 0.21
N HIS A 321 -17.40 -3.82 0.49
CA HIS A 321 -17.50 -3.07 1.74
C HIS A 321 -16.97 -1.65 1.60
N ILE A 322 -17.60 -0.71 2.31
CA ILE A 322 -17.18 0.67 2.44
C ILE A 322 -17.21 1.07 3.91
N ASP A 323 -16.12 1.64 4.42
CA ASP A 323 -16.10 2.27 5.75
C ASP A 323 -15.66 3.74 5.65
N PHE A 324 -16.26 4.59 6.46
CA PHE A 324 -15.98 6.02 6.54
C PHE A 324 -15.13 6.32 7.77
N LEU A 325 -13.87 6.62 7.52
CA LEU A 325 -12.86 6.87 8.54
C LEU A 325 -13.17 8.17 9.32
N ASN A 326 -13.10 8.09 10.64
CA ASN A 326 -13.29 9.25 11.52
C ASN A 326 -12.08 10.18 11.44
N SER A 327 -12.28 11.44 11.05
CA SER A 327 -11.22 12.44 10.88
C SER A 327 -10.44 12.76 12.16
N SER A 328 -10.97 12.48 13.35
CA SER A 328 -10.22 12.66 14.61
C SER A 328 -9.15 11.58 14.82
N VAL A 329 -9.36 10.38 14.27
CA VAL A 329 -8.42 9.25 14.30
C VAL A 329 -7.53 9.27 13.06
N TYR A 330 -8.16 9.39 11.88
CA TYR A 330 -7.52 9.36 10.57
C TYR A 330 -7.43 10.78 9.99
N THR A 331 -6.32 11.46 10.26
CA THR A 331 -6.11 12.84 9.79
C THR A 331 -5.90 12.88 8.29
N GLN A 332 -5.01 12.04 7.78
CA GLN A 332 -4.73 11.83 6.38
C GLN A 332 -4.19 10.39 6.22
N PRO A 333 -5.09 9.40 6.01
CA PRO A 333 -4.69 8.00 5.84
C PRO A 333 -3.98 7.82 4.49
N GLU A 334 -2.76 7.26 4.51
CA GLU A 334 -1.94 7.04 3.33
C GLU A 334 -1.56 5.55 3.20
N GLY A 335 -0.60 5.05 3.94
CA GLY A 335 -0.19 3.64 3.86
C GLY A 335 -1.12 2.69 4.61
N ILE A 336 -1.21 1.45 4.12
CA ILE A 336 -2.02 0.37 4.71
C ILE A 336 -1.31 -0.97 4.57
N CYS A 337 -1.30 -1.80 5.60
CA CYS A 337 -0.80 -3.18 5.52
C CYS A 337 -1.43 -4.11 6.56
N PHE A 338 -1.28 -5.42 6.36
CA PHE A 338 -1.67 -6.46 7.32
C PHE A 338 -0.44 -7.14 7.89
N ASP A 339 -0.44 -7.41 9.20
CA ASP A 339 0.57 -8.31 9.76
C ASP A 339 0.08 -9.77 9.72
N SER A 340 1.00 -10.71 10.00
CA SER A 340 0.71 -12.15 10.01
C SER A 340 -0.33 -12.60 11.04
N SER A 341 -0.66 -11.75 12.01
CA SER A 341 -1.75 -11.98 12.97
C SER A 341 -3.09 -11.40 12.49
N GLY A 342 -3.14 -10.85 11.27
CA GLY A 342 -4.32 -10.23 10.68
C GLY A 342 -4.62 -8.84 11.25
N ASN A 343 -3.70 -8.21 12.01
CA ASN A 343 -3.92 -6.82 12.39
C ASN A 343 -3.73 -5.91 11.17
N LEU A 344 -4.67 -4.99 11.02
CA LEU A 344 -4.64 -3.95 9.99
C LEU A 344 -3.94 -2.72 10.56
N PHE A 345 -2.93 -2.23 9.85
CA PHE A 345 -2.23 -0.98 10.14
C PHE A 345 -2.52 0.07 9.08
N ILE A 346 -2.77 1.30 9.52
CA ILE A 346 -2.97 2.46 8.63
C ILE A 346 -2.09 3.61 9.15
N SER A 347 -1.19 4.09 8.31
CA SER A 347 -0.41 5.30 8.59
C SER A 347 -1.21 6.56 8.25
N ASN A 348 -0.91 7.65 8.95
CA ASN A 348 -1.54 8.94 8.72
C ASN A 348 -0.47 10.03 8.75
N GLU A 349 -0.45 10.85 7.71
CA GLU A 349 0.34 12.08 7.73
C GLU A 349 -0.02 13.01 8.89
N GLY A 350 1.00 13.70 9.35
CA GLY A 350 0.86 14.69 10.42
C GLY A 350 0.21 16.00 10.00
N ARG A 351 0.27 16.37 8.72
CA ARG A 351 -0.22 17.68 8.18
C ARG A 351 0.22 18.87 9.03
N GLY A 352 1.51 18.93 9.34
CA GLY A 352 2.08 19.93 10.22
C GLY A 352 1.82 19.71 11.72
N LEU A 353 1.12 18.63 12.10
CA LEU A 353 0.88 18.25 13.49
C LEU A 353 1.74 17.05 13.89
N ILE A 354 1.15 15.89 13.99
CA ILE A 354 1.83 14.66 14.46
C ILE A 354 1.40 13.48 13.58
N PRO A 355 2.34 12.75 12.96
CA PRO A 355 2.04 11.54 12.20
C PRO A 355 1.59 10.44 13.15
N LYS A 356 0.64 9.61 12.69
CA LYS A 356 0.04 8.55 13.50
C LYS A 356 0.06 7.21 12.77
N LEU A 357 0.28 6.16 13.54
CA LEU A 357 0.05 4.79 13.11
C LEU A 357 -1.16 4.24 13.87
N VAL A 358 -2.16 3.78 13.14
CA VAL A 358 -3.38 3.20 13.69
C VAL A 358 -3.33 1.69 13.52
N ARG A 359 -3.54 0.92 14.59
CA ARG A 359 -3.68 -0.53 14.57
C ARG A 359 -5.11 -0.93 14.90
N CYS A 360 -5.72 -1.71 14.03
CA CYS A 360 -7.01 -2.36 14.23
C CYS A 360 -6.80 -3.87 14.28
N SER A 361 -7.21 -4.51 15.36
CA SER A 361 -7.21 -5.98 15.45
C SER A 361 -8.53 -6.52 14.88
N PRO A 362 -8.53 -7.73 14.30
CA PRO A 362 -9.76 -8.35 13.85
C PRO A 362 -10.71 -8.55 15.03
N ASN A 363 -12.00 -8.35 14.78
CA ASN A 363 -13.05 -8.66 15.75
C ASN A 363 -13.15 -10.20 15.89
N ASN A 364 -13.31 -10.68 17.10
CA ASN A 364 -13.55 -12.11 17.40
C ASN A 364 -14.94 -12.55 16.93
#